data_cd473a44b19aa401016c33ecb2a40182
#
_entry.id   cd473a44b19aa401016c33ecb2a40182
#
_cell.length_a   1.000
_cell.length_b   1.000
_cell.length_c   1.000
_cell.angle_alpha   90.00
_cell.angle_beta   90.00
_cell.angle_gamma   90.00
#
_symmetry.space_group_name_H-M   'P 1'
#
loop_
_entity.id
_entity.type
_entity.pdbx_description
1 polymer ?
#
loop_
_entity_poly.entity_id
_entity_poly.type
_entity_poly.pdbx_seq_one_letter_code
_entity_poly.pdbx_strand_id
1 'polypeptide(L)'
;MIKKIRILGIAPYKGLATLMKQCALQYPEIEFTAYAGSMEQGLALAKRYSEHYDVIISRANTAKMISQSVHIPVIDIGIGYYDVLRCIKMAQNTGTKFALLGFQSLTVIAKNLCDLLQIHVDIFSFSVDNWKGSGDLLDRMKEQGYKTVVCDMIPYDHAKMIGLTPILLTSSAESVKQAMENAIGTWQQYQKLCNSNAMMQSLIRSSSNQYLILDLEGRCHYSTINDEKEEEFIQSLQKELGKCRTSSRRSFFVTLGNQLYSVRSSLAEEGDFPYIIFRIMLSKIPLSHSKYGITIMDKEQALQSFIESFYSNTELSRSAAAAMDQSGSSSVPLMITGEIGTGKDCVAYLHYAKSQFNDEPLYVVNCSMLNDKTWNFLINHYNSPFTDNGNTIYISNLGVLSHPRQKQLLSIILDTNLHIRNRLIFSCTQAKDGHMPHAALEYTNMLGCVPLPIKPLREQKNDIVPSAALYIDTLNQNLGRQVVGLEDGAAKLLMEYDYPCNRTQFKRILKKAVLETSTAYISRDTIKKILKEESAFFPDDHEA
;
A
#
# COMPACT_ATOMS: atom_id res chain seq x y z
N MET A 1 4.23 -38.26 -5.66
CA MET A 1 4.23 -38.90 -4.32
C MET A 1 3.80 -37.87 -3.31
N ILE A 2 2.80 -38.17 -2.51
CA ILE A 2 2.38 -37.29 -1.39
C ILE A 2 3.50 -37.33 -0.37
N LYS A 3 4.10 -36.20 -0.04
CA LYS A 3 5.16 -36.10 0.98
C LYS A 3 4.58 -36.51 2.32
N LYS A 4 5.14 -37.54 2.94
CA LYS A 4 4.73 -37.97 4.29
C LYS A 4 5.08 -36.92 5.32
N ILE A 5 4.24 -36.78 6.34
CA ILE A 5 4.48 -35.90 7.49
C ILE A 5 5.48 -36.57 8.42
N ARG A 6 6.60 -35.92 8.70
CA ARG A 6 7.63 -36.42 9.60
C ARG A 6 7.33 -35.99 11.03
N ILE A 7 6.96 -36.93 11.87
CA ILE A 7 6.58 -36.64 13.26
C ILE A 7 7.61 -37.23 14.23
N LEU A 8 8.10 -36.40 15.14
CA LEU A 8 8.99 -36.79 16.22
C LEU A 8 8.21 -36.95 17.52
N GLY A 9 8.19 -38.17 18.05
CA GLY A 9 7.64 -38.46 19.38
C GLY A 9 8.71 -38.33 20.48
N ILE A 10 8.47 -37.51 21.49
CA ILE A 10 9.31 -37.41 22.69
C ILE A 10 8.47 -37.79 23.90
N ALA A 11 8.68 -38.99 24.40
CA ALA A 11 7.90 -39.57 25.47
C ALA A 11 8.65 -39.49 26.81
N PRO A 12 8.01 -39.06 27.91
CA PRO A 12 8.66 -39.00 29.21
C PRO A 12 9.05 -40.39 29.78
N TYR A 13 8.52 -41.47 29.24
CA TYR A 13 8.86 -42.84 29.63
C TYR A 13 8.78 -43.81 28.44
N LYS A 14 9.55 -44.92 28.55
CA LYS A 14 9.72 -45.89 27.42
C LYS A 14 8.40 -46.51 26.95
N GLY A 15 7.47 -46.81 27.87
CA GLY A 15 6.17 -47.40 27.52
C GLY A 15 5.34 -46.53 26.60
N LEU A 16 5.36 -45.19 26.82
CA LEU A 16 4.67 -44.25 25.94
C LEU A 16 5.31 -44.18 24.57
N ALA A 17 6.66 -44.17 24.50
CA ALA A 17 7.37 -44.19 23.20
C ALA A 17 7.00 -45.43 22.38
N THR A 18 6.86 -46.60 23.02
CA THR A 18 6.43 -47.83 22.35
C THR A 18 4.97 -47.73 21.88
N LEU A 19 4.08 -47.21 22.71
CA LEU A 19 2.68 -47.01 22.39
C LEU A 19 2.50 -46.03 21.21
N MET A 20 3.25 -44.94 21.21
CA MET A 20 3.23 -43.97 20.12
C MET A 20 3.63 -44.62 18.80
N LYS A 21 4.71 -45.43 18.78
CA LYS A 21 5.14 -46.19 17.61
C LYS A 21 4.06 -47.16 17.10
N GLN A 22 3.39 -47.86 18.00
CA GLN A 22 2.30 -48.78 17.65
C GLN A 22 1.09 -48.02 17.06
N CYS A 23 0.67 -46.91 17.66
CA CYS A 23 -0.43 -46.11 17.16
C CYS A 23 -0.08 -45.50 15.78
N ALA A 24 1.15 -45.08 15.58
CA ALA A 24 1.61 -44.49 14.32
C ALA A 24 1.44 -45.42 13.10
N LEU A 25 1.49 -46.73 13.29
CA LEU A 25 1.29 -47.71 12.20
C LEU A 25 -0.10 -47.62 11.54
N GLN A 26 -1.08 -47.03 12.21
CA GLN A 26 -2.44 -46.86 11.69
C GLN A 26 -2.57 -45.65 10.74
N TYR A 27 -1.54 -44.82 10.62
CA TYR A 27 -1.53 -43.59 9.81
C TYR A 27 -0.49 -43.69 8.71
N PRO A 28 -0.84 -44.15 7.50
CA PRO A 28 0.11 -44.38 6.41
C PRO A 28 0.73 -43.09 5.86
N GLU A 29 0.10 -41.94 6.14
CA GLU A 29 0.54 -40.61 5.72
C GLU A 29 1.67 -40.04 6.56
N ILE A 30 2.03 -40.67 7.70
CA ILE A 30 3.10 -40.18 8.58
C ILE A 30 4.36 -41.03 8.51
N GLU A 31 5.49 -40.41 8.77
CA GLU A 31 6.77 -41.04 9.10
C GLU A 31 7.07 -40.71 10.57
N PHE A 32 7.09 -41.74 11.42
CA PHE A 32 7.12 -41.54 12.87
C PHE A 32 8.36 -42.12 13.51
N THR A 33 9.03 -41.33 14.32
CA THR A 33 10.13 -41.78 15.18
C THR A 33 9.89 -41.31 16.60
N ALA A 34 10.14 -42.17 17.58
CA ALA A 34 9.99 -41.79 18.99
C ALA A 34 11.19 -42.15 19.84
N TYR A 35 11.51 -41.24 20.74
CA TYR A 35 12.56 -41.37 21.77
C TYR A 35 11.95 -41.21 23.17
N ALA A 36 12.58 -41.85 24.15
CA ALA A 36 12.24 -41.67 25.57
C ALA A 36 13.17 -40.62 26.18
N GLY A 37 12.61 -39.59 26.82
CA GLY A 37 13.31 -38.54 27.55
C GLY A 37 12.30 -37.58 28.19
N SER A 38 12.43 -37.34 29.46
CA SER A 38 11.58 -36.40 30.20
C SER A 38 12.29 -35.07 30.46
N MET A 39 11.53 -34.00 30.56
CA MET A 39 11.99 -32.66 30.92
C MET A 39 13.22 -32.24 30.09
N GLU A 40 14.36 -31.95 30.73
CA GLU A 40 15.59 -31.50 30.09
C GLU A 40 16.15 -32.48 29.06
N GLN A 41 16.06 -33.80 29.32
CA GLN A 41 16.46 -34.82 28.33
C GLN A 41 15.57 -34.79 27.10
N GLY A 42 14.27 -34.64 27.29
CA GLY A 42 13.30 -34.49 26.19
C GLY A 42 13.58 -33.24 25.37
N LEU A 43 13.88 -32.12 26.04
CA LEU A 43 14.24 -30.87 25.38
C LEU A 43 15.54 -31.00 24.56
N ALA A 44 16.56 -31.66 25.10
CA ALA A 44 17.82 -31.89 24.40
C ALA A 44 17.60 -32.74 23.12
N LEU A 45 16.75 -33.77 23.18
CA LEU A 45 16.38 -34.57 22.02
C LEU A 45 15.60 -33.74 20.98
N ALA A 46 14.66 -32.90 21.42
CA ALA A 46 13.91 -32.02 20.55
C ALA A 46 14.82 -31.06 19.77
N LYS A 47 15.70 -30.36 20.48
CA LYS A 47 16.68 -29.44 19.84
C LYS A 47 17.60 -30.12 18.87
N ARG A 48 18.01 -31.36 19.16
CA ARG A 48 18.90 -32.12 18.28
C ARG A 48 18.26 -32.55 16.98
N TYR A 49 16.97 -32.88 16.99
CA TYR A 49 16.32 -33.54 15.87
C TYR A 49 15.24 -32.68 15.17
N SER A 50 14.79 -31.58 15.78
CA SER A 50 13.65 -30.77 15.28
C SER A 50 13.77 -30.35 13.81
N GLU A 51 14.98 -30.06 13.32
CA GLU A 51 15.19 -29.65 11.94
C GLU A 51 14.81 -30.71 10.89
N HIS A 52 14.73 -31.97 11.30
CA HIS A 52 14.41 -33.09 10.42
C HIS A 52 12.95 -33.50 10.43
N TYR A 53 12.13 -32.86 11.27
CA TYR A 53 10.74 -33.21 11.48
C TYR A 53 9.82 -32.00 11.27
N ASP A 54 8.57 -32.31 10.96
CA ASP A 54 7.56 -31.30 10.65
C ASP A 54 6.69 -30.96 11.87
N VAL A 55 6.52 -31.92 12.81
CA VAL A 55 5.75 -31.77 14.05
C VAL A 55 6.39 -32.60 15.16
N ILE A 56 6.31 -32.13 16.41
CA ILE A 56 6.70 -32.90 17.59
C ILE A 56 5.45 -33.26 18.38
N ILE A 57 5.38 -34.53 18.85
CA ILE A 57 4.38 -34.95 19.83
C ILE A 57 5.10 -35.28 21.13
N SER A 58 4.68 -34.66 22.21
CA SER A 58 5.22 -34.93 23.55
C SER A 58 4.09 -34.87 24.61
N ARG A 59 4.42 -34.92 25.87
CA ARG A 59 3.41 -34.95 26.94
C ARG A 59 3.69 -33.90 28.01
N ALA A 60 2.61 -33.21 28.43
CA ALA A 60 2.57 -32.32 29.59
C ALA A 60 3.74 -31.33 29.65
N ASN A 61 4.42 -31.21 30.78
CA ASN A 61 5.51 -30.23 30.96
C ASN A 61 6.67 -30.40 29.98
N THR A 62 6.98 -31.62 29.54
CA THR A 62 7.98 -31.85 28.51
C THR A 62 7.55 -31.21 27.19
N ALA A 63 6.27 -31.36 26.79
CA ALA A 63 5.71 -30.71 25.60
C ALA A 63 5.79 -29.19 25.72
N LYS A 64 5.42 -28.62 26.88
CA LYS A 64 5.48 -27.18 27.14
C LYS A 64 6.91 -26.62 27.06
N MET A 65 7.89 -27.31 27.63
CA MET A 65 9.29 -26.88 27.53
C MET A 65 9.82 -26.92 26.10
N ILE A 66 9.44 -27.94 25.35
CA ILE A 66 9.83 -28.09 23.95
C ILE A 66 9.22 -26.98 23.10
N SER A 67 7.92 -26.69 23.27
CA SER A 67 7.19 -25.67 22.48
C SER A 67 7.75 -24.26 22.65
N GLN A 68 8.37 -23.96 23.79
CA GLN A 68 9.03 -22.68 24.02
C GLN A 68 10.45 -22.57 23.40
N SER A 69 10.97 -23.68 22.87
CA SER A 69 12.38 -23.77 22.46
C SER A 69 12.60 -24.21 21.01
N VAL A 70 11.55 -24.62 20.29
CA VAL A 70 11.61 -25.04 18.88
C VAL A 70 10.63 -24.25 18.05
N HIS A 71 10.88 -24.13 16.75
CA HIS A 71 10.02 -23.37 15.82
C HIS A 71 8.94 -24.20 15.12
N ILE A 72 9.00 -25.53 15.27
CA ILE A 72 8.00 -26.42 14.68
C ILE A 72 6.85 -26.67 15.67
N PRO A 73 5.63 -26.97 15.20
CA PRO A 73 4.49 -27.23 16.07
C PRO A 73 4.77 -28.39 17.04
N VAL A 74 4.38 -28.21 18.31
CA VAL A 74 4.48 -29.22 19.35
C VAL A 74 3.08 -29.55 19.86
N ILE A 75 2.70 -30.81 19.76
CA ILE A 75 1.39 -31.31 20.19
C ILE A 75 1.55 -32.04 21.53
N ASP A 76 0.76 -31.61 22.51
CA ASP A 76 0.70 -32.28 23.81
C ASP A 76 -0.29 -33.47 23.76
N ILE A 77 0.16 -34.62 24.26
CA ILE A 77 -0.72 -35.74 24.52
C ILE A 77 -1.49 -35.42 25.81
N GLY A 78 -2.70 -34.91 25.65
CA GLY A 78 -3.54 -34.54 26.75
C GLY A 78 -3.85 -35.74 27.69
N ILE A 79 -4.26 -35.43 28.91
CA ILE A 79 -4.73 -36.41 29.86
C ILE A 79 -6.24 -36.60 29.61
N GLY A 80 -6.64 -37.79 29.20
CA GLY A 80 -8.05 -38.09 28.97
C GLY A 80 -8.77 -38.51 30.29
N TYR A 81 -10.08 -38.29 30.32
CA TYR A 81 -10.92 -38.80 31.43
C TYR A 81 -10.77 -40.29 31.61
N TYR A 82 -10.62 -41.05 30.53
CA TYR A 82 -10.39 -42.48 30.55
C TYR A 82 -9.08 -42.87 31.25
N ASP A 83 -8.01 -42.12 31.02
CA ASP A 83 -6.71 -42.36 31.66
C ASP A 83 -6.79 -42.21 33.17
N VAL A 84 -7.47 -41.16 33.63
CA VAL A 84 -7.66 -40.89 35.05
C VAL A 84 -8.57 -41.95 35.69
N LEU A 85 -9.71 -42.29 35.05
CA LEU A 85 -10.64 -43.31 35.54
C LEU A 85 -9.96 -44.67 35.67
N ARG A 86 -9.17 -45.08 34.69
CA ARG A 86 -8.42 -46.33 34.71
C ARG A 86 -7.48 -46.39 35.93
N CYS A 87 -6.73 -45.32 36.19
CA CYS A 87 -5.81 -45.26 37.31
C CYS A 87 -6.55 -45.25 38.66
N ILE A 88 -7.68 -44.55 38.78
CA ILE A 88 -8.54 -44.58 39.99
C ILE A 88 -9.05 -46.00 40.23
N LYS A 89 -9.53 -46.69 39.19
CA LYS A 89 -9.99 -48.08 39.31
C LYS A 89 -8.86 -49.04 39.73
N MET A 90 -7.66 -48.86 39.19
CA MET A 90 -6.50 -49.64 39.61
C MET A 90 -6.17 -49.37 41.09
N ALA A 91 -6.24 -48.14 41.55
CA ALA A 91 -6.00 -47.78 42.94
C ALA A 91 -7.09 -48.38 43.88
N GLN A 92 -8.36 -48.31 43.49
CA GLN A 92 -9.47 -48.93 44.22
C GLN A 92 -9.25 -50.46 44.39
N ASN A 93 -8.76 -51.13 43.35
CA ASN A 93 -8.52 -52.59 43.39
C ASN A 93 -7.37 -53.00 44.34
N THR A 94 -6.52 -52.07 44.80
CA THR A 94 -5.49 -52.36 45.81
C THR A 94 -6.11 -52.59 47.19
N GLY A 95 -7.35 -52.20 47.41
CA GLY A 95 -8.04 -52.31 48.70
C GLY A 95 -7.42 -51.46 49.82
N THR A 96 -6.55 -50.54 49.49
CA THR A 96 -5.85 -49.69 50.47
C THR A 96 -6.32 -48.23 50.38
N LYS A 97 -6.08 -47.44 51.42
CA LYS A 97 -6.34 -46.01 51.38
C LYS A 97 -5.41 -45.37 50.33
N PHE A 98 -6.01 -44.72 49.35
CA PHE A 98 -5.24 -44.08 48.26
C PHE A 98 -5.64 -42.62 48.08
N ALA A 99 -4.76 -41.86 47.41
CA ALA A 99 -5.02 -40.50 47.00
C ALA A 99 -4.43 -40.25 45.59
N LEU A 100 -4.83 -39.14 44.99
CA LEU A 100 -4.28 -38.67 43.70
C LEU A 100 -3.42 -37.44 43.95
N LEU A 101 -2.22 -37.45 43.38
CA LEU A 101 -1.25 -36.34 43.44
C LEU A 101 -0.78 -35.94 42.05
N GLY A 102 -0.97 -34.70 41.66
CA GLY A 102 -0.54 -34.25 40.34
C GLY A 102 -0.59 -32.75 40.14
N PHE A 103 -0.25 -32.32 38.93
CA PHE A 103 -0.41 -30.94 38.51
C PHE A 103 -1.88 -30.53 38.44
N GLN A 104 -2.11 -29.20 38.47
CA GLN A 104 -3.47 -28.65 38.45
C GLN A 104 -4.31 -29.15 37.26
N SER A 105 -3.70 -29.30 36.07
CA SER A 105 -4.37 -29.85 34.89
C SER A 105 -4.94 -31.25 35.10
N LEU A 106 -4.19 -32.12 35.80
CA LEU A 106 -4.62 -33.46 36.14
C LEU A 106 -5.67 -33.44 37.23
N THR A 107 -5.43 -32.67 38.30
CA THR A 107 -6.31 -32.70 39.49
C THR A 107 -7.69 -32.11 39.21
N VAL A 108 -7.81 -31.14 38.28
CA VAL A 108 -9.10 -30.62 37.81
C VAL A 108 -9.90 -31.71 37.08
N ILE A 109 -9.26 -32.46 36.19
CA ILE A 109 -9.91 -33.57 35.45
C ILE A 109 -10.34 -34.65 36.45
N ALA A 110 -9.44 -35.00 37.38
CA ALA A 110 -9.75 -36.02 38.40
C ALA A 110 -10.92 -35.60 39.31
N LYS A 111 -10.95 -34.33 39.73
CA LYS A 111 -12.05 -33.80 40.55
C LYS A 111 -13.38 -33.86 39.82
N ASN A 112 -13.44 -33.34 38.60
CA ASN A 112 -14.65 -33.36 37.78
C ASN A 112 -15.16 -34.79 37.54
N LEU A 113 -14.23 -35.73 37.32
CA LEU A 113 -14.58 -37.15 37.13
C LEU A 113 -15.11 -37.80 38.43
N CYS A 114 -14.44 -37.52 39.54
CA CYS A 114 -14.87 -38.03 40.85
C CYS A 114 -16.23 -37.47 41.26
N ASP A 115 -16.45 -36.18 41.06
CA ASP A 115 -17.73 -35.52 41.32
C ASP A 115 -18.85 -36.13 40.45
N LEU A 116 -18.60 -36.33 39.14
CA LEU A 116 -19.58 -36.93 38.22
C LEU A 116 -19.94 -38.37 38.58
N LEU A 117 -18.96 -39.17 38.98
CA LEU A 117 -19.11 -40.58 39.29
C LEU A 117 -19.40 -40.85 40.77
N GLN A 118 -19.50 -39.81 41.59
CA GLN A 118 -19.71 -39.90 43.06
C GLN A 118 -18.64 -40.76 43.75
N ILE A 119 -17.41 -40.68 43.30
CA ILE A 119 -16.24 -41.37 43.86
C ILE A 119 -15.52 -40.43 44.82
N HIS A 120 -15.36 -40.84 46.07
CA HIS A 120 -14.57 -40.07 47.05
C HIS A 120 -13.11 -40.43 46.96
N VAL A 121 -12.29 -39.48 46.52
CA VAL A 121 -10.83 -39.60 46.45
C VAL A 121 -10.20 -38.28 46.94
N ASP A 122 -9.25 -38.40 47.81
CA ASP A 122 -8.46 -37.23 48.23
C ASP A 122 -7.50 -36.83 47.12
N ILE A 123 -7.58 -35.57 46.69
CA ILE A 123 -6.82 -35.04 45.55
C ILE A 123 -5.91 -33.93 46.04
N PHE A 124 -4.61 -34.11 45.81
CA PHE A 124 -3.56 -33.14 46.14
C PHE A 124 -2.95 -32.58 44.87
N SER A 125 -2.73 -31.26 44.83
CA SER A 125 -2.13 -30.59 43.69
C SER A 125 -0.83 -29.89 44.05
N PHE A 126 0.09 -29.84 43.09
CA PHE A 126 1.29 -29.02 43.15
C PHE A 126 1.45 -28.20 41.86
N SER A 127 2.17 -27.09 41.97
CA SER A 127 2.42 -26.22 40.80
C SER A 127 3.71 -26.62 40.08
N VAL A 128 3.82 -26.20 38.80
CA VAL A 128 5.03 -26.43 37.97
C VAL A 128 6.24 -25.76 38.59
N ASP A 129 6.06 -24.58 39.18
CA ASP A 129 7.16 -23.79 39.76
C ASP A 129 7.66 -24.42 41.12
N ASN A 130 6.80 -25.19 41.77
CA ASN A 130 7.12 -25.85 43.04
C ASN A 130 6.99 -27.40 42.97
N TRP A 131 7.46 -27.99 41.86
CA TRP A 131 7.41 -29.46 41.70
C TRP A 131 8.24 -30.21 42.74
N LYS A 132 9.31 -29.58 43.32
CA LYS A 132 10.11 -30.15 44.41
C LYS A 132 9.30 -30.32 45.68
N GLY A 133 8.29 -29.50 45.93
CA GLY A 133 7.35 -29.64 47.06
C GLY A 133 6.42 -30.86 46.97
N SER A 134 6.41 -31.58 45.84
CA SER A 134 5.67 -32.84 45.72
C SER A 134 6.18 -33.93 46.66
N GLY A 135 7.47 -33.89 47.03
CA GLY A 135 8.05 -34.78 48.02
C GLY A 135 7.46 -34.59 49.39
N ASP A 136 7.38 -33.35 49.89
CA ASP A 136 6.79 -33.03 51.19
C ASP A 136 5.34 -33.41 51.27
N LEU A 137 4.60 -33.31 50.17
CA LEU A 137 3.21 -33.77 50.08
C LEU A 137 3.11 -35.28 50.17
N LEU A 138 3.97 -36.04 49.56
CA LEU A 138 4.04 -37.49 49.65
C LEU A 138 4.37 -37.96 51.06
N ASP A 139 5.32 -37.30 51.76
CA ASP A 139 5.63 -37.62 53.15
C ASP A 139 4.43 -37.41 54.08
N ARG A 140 3.74 -36.28 53.93
CA ARG A 140 2.47 -36.03 54.68
C ARG A 140 1.41 -37.04 54.37
N MET A 141 1.24 -37.43 53.11
CA MET A 141 0.28 -38.48 52.75
C MET A 141 0.58 -39.81 53.41
N LYS A 142 1.87 -40.19 53.49
CA LYS A 142 2.28 -41.38 54.19
C LYS A 142 1.95 -41.31 55.67
N GLU A 143 2.24 -40.18 56.35
CA GLU A 143 1.87 -39.94 57.76
C GLU A 143 0.34 -40.02 57.98
N GLN A 144 -0.45 -39.57 57.02
CA GLN A 144 -1.95 -39.66 57.06
C GLN A 144 -2.47 -41.05 56.73
N GLY A 145 -1.59 -42.04 56.56
CA GLY A 145 -1.95 -43.44 56.39
C GLY A 145 -2.35 -43.86 54.96
N TYR A 146 -2.04 -43.04 53.97
CA TYR A 146 -2.18 -43.49 52.57
C TYR A 146 -1.11 -44.53 52.25
N LYS A 147 -1.49 -45.57 51.53
CA LYS A 147 -0.60 -46.65 51.07
C LYS A 147 -0.39 -46.64 49.57
N THR A 148 -1.36 -46.15 48.82
CA THR A 148 -1.33 -46.07 47.38
C THR A 148 -1.48 -44.62 46.94
N VAL A 149 -0.75 -44.20 45.91
CA VAL A 149 -0.84 -42.86 45.28
C VAL A 149 -0.93 -42.97 43.76
N VAL A 150 -1.95 -42.39 43.16
CA VAL A 150 -2.02 -42.18 41.72
C VAL A 150 -1.30 -40.90 41.41
N CYS A 151 -0.26 -40.93 40.57
CA CYS A 151 0.58 -39.75 40.32
C CYS A 151 1.21 -39.70 38.92
N ASP A 152 1.69 -38.51 38.57
CA ASP A 152 2.55 -38.30 37.40
C ASP A 152 3.96 -38.86 37.62
N MET A 153 4.80 -38.77 36.57
CA MET A 153 6.18 -39.31 36.57
C MET A 153 7.09 -38.64 37.62
N ILE A 154 6.92 -37.35 37.90
CA ILE A 154 7.77 -36.62 38.85
C ILE A 154 7.68 -37.17 40.25
N PRO A 155 6.52 -37.28 40.91
CA PRO A 155 6.41 -37.84 42.26
C PRO A 155 6.51 -39.37 42.30
N TYR A 156 6.51 -40.06 41.16
CA TYR A 156 6.46 -41.53 41.09
C TYR A 156 7.67 -42.20 41.77
N ASP A 157 8.88 -41.79 41.43
CA ASP A 157 10.09 -42.39 41.97
C ASP A 157 10.26 -42.08 43.45
N HIS A 158 9.92 -40.86 43.87
CA HIS A 158 9.97 -40.50 45.32
C HIS A 158 8.94 -41.28 46.13
N ALA A 159 7.71 -41.43 45.63
CA ALA A 159 6.68 -42.25 46.30
C ALA A 159 7.16 -43.69 46.52
N LYS A 160 7.82 -44.27 45.53
CA LYS A 160 8.43 -45.59 45.62
C LYS A 160 9.55 -45.67 46.67
N MET A 161 10.41 -44.67 46.72
CA MET A 161 11.51 -44.61 47.70
C MET A 161 11.05 -44.54 49.15
N ILE A 162 9.98 -43.80 49.42
CA ILE A 162 9.41 -43.69 50.76
C ILE A 162 8.47 -44.85 51.16
N GLY A 163 8.28 -45.85 50.27
CA GLY A 163 7.50 -47.06 50.54
C GLY A 163 6.01 -46.95 50.30
N LEU A 164 5.53 -45.96 49.56
CA LEU A 164 4.20 -45.93 49.01
C LEU A 164 4.12 -46.82 47.75
N THR A 165 2.90 -47.24 47.38
CA THR A 165 2.65 -47.93 46.11
C THR A 165 2.19 -46.94 45.06
N PRO A 166 3.10 -46.44 44.18
CA PRO A 166 2.69 -45.49 43.18
C PRO A 166 2.02 -46.17 41.97
N ILE A 167 0.93 -45.61 41.51
CA ILE A 167 0.25 -45.97 40.25
C ILE A 167 0.53 -44.81 39.30
N LEU A 168 1.36 -45.05 38.26
CA LEU A 168 1.69 -44.04 37.27
C LEU A 168 0.48 -43.75 36.36
N LEU A 169 0.14 -42.50 36.23
CA LEU A 169 -0.83 -42.04 35.22
C LEU A 169 -0.23 -42.16 33.83
N THR A 170 -0.63 -43.17 33.12
CA THR A 170 -0.16 -43.41 31.75
C THR A 170 -1.22 -43.00 30.73
N SER A 171 -0.80 -42.48 29.58
CA SER A 171 -1.71 -42.16 28.48
C SER A 171 -2.22 -43.44 27.82
N SER A 172 -3.47 -43.44 27.43
CA SER A 172 -4.12 -44.50 26.65
C SER A 172 -3.76 -44.39 25.16
N ALA A 173 -4.11 -45.44 24.41
CA ALA A 173 -3.97 -45.42 22.95
C ALA A 173 -4.88 -44.36 22.32
N GLU A 174 -6.04 -44.10 22.90
CA GLU A 174 -6.98 -43.07 22.46
C GLU A 174 -6.39 -41.69 22.57
N SER A 175 -5.77 -41.35 23.71
CA SER A 175 -5.10 -40.04 23.90
C SER A 175 -3.93 -39.85 22.93
N VAL A 176 -3.18 -40.91 22.64
CA VAL A 176 -2.09 -40.88 21.65
C VAL A 176 -2.62 -40.70 20.22
N LYS A 177 -3.68 -41.43 19.83
CA LYS A 177 -4.30 -41.28 18.51
C LYS A 177 -4.83 -39.87 18.30
N GLN A 178 -5.54 -39.33 19.30
CA GLN A 178 -6.03 -37.95 19.24
C GLN A 178 -4.88 -36.96 19.03
N ALA A 179 -3.74 -37.14 19.69
CA ALA A 179 -2.57 -36.30 19.50
C ALA A 179 -1.98 -36.43 18.08
N MET A 180 -2.03 -37.63 17.49
CA MET A 180 -1.60 -37.82 16.09
C MET A 180 -2.53 -37.13 15.10
N GLU A 181 -3.84 -37.24 15.28
CA GLU A 181 -4.83 -36.54 14.46
C GLU A 181 -4.68 -35.03 14.57
N ASN A 182 -4.47 -34.52 15.77
CA ASN A 182 -4.18 -33.10 15.99
C ASN A 182 -2.87 -32.67 15.31
N ALA A 183 -1.83 -33.51 15.33
CA ALA A 183 -0.55 -33.23 14.65
C ALA A 183 -0.73 -33.15 13.14
N ILE A 184 -1.47 -34.09 12.56
CA ILE A 184 -1.78 -34.10 11.11
C ILE A 184 -2.59 -32.84 10.75
N GLY A 185 -3.64 -32.52 11.50
CA GLY A 185 -4.47 -31.34 11.27
C GLY A 185 -3.70 -30.03 11.36
N THR A 186 -2.87 -29.87 12.39
CA THR A 186 -2.02 -28.69 12.58
C THR A 186 -1.02 -28.53 11.44
N TRP A 187 -0.35 -29.61 11.04
CA TRP A 187 0.57 -29.58 9.90
C TRP A 187 -0.14 -29.21 8.60
N GLN A 188 -1.32 -29.77 8.32
CA GLN A 188 -2.09 -29.44 7.12
C GLN A 188 -2.50 -27.95 7.09
N GLN A 189 -2.91 -27.37 8.22
CA GLN A 189 -3.21 -25.94 8.33
C GLN A 189 -1.95 -25.08 8.10
N TYR A 190 -0.84 -25.45 8.72
CA TYR A 190 0.43 -24.77 8.54
C TYR A 190 0.91 -24.82 7.09
N GLN A 191 0.81 -25.98 6.42
CA GLN A 191 1.16 -26.13 5.00
C GLN A 191 0.25 -25.27 4.09
N LYS A 192 -1.03 -25.17 4.39
CA LYS A 192 -1.93 -24.27 3.64
C LYS A 192 -1.49 -22.82 3.74
N LEU A 193 -1.12 -22.37 4.94
CA LEU A 193 -0.60 -21.01 5.15
C LEU A 193 0.73 -20.78 4.41
N CYS A 194 1.67 -21.72 4.51
CA CYS A 194 2.95 -21.64 3.80
C CYS A 194 2.77 -21.62 2.27
N ASN A 195 1.88 -22.47 1.73
CA ASN A 195 1.60 -22.50 0.31
C ASN A 195 0.90 -21.22 -0.16
N SER A 196 -0.04 -20.69 0.61
CA SER A 196 -0.69 -19.41 0.33
C SER A 196 0.34 -18.26 0.31
N ASN A 197 1.21 -18.19 1.31
CA ASN A 197 2.30 -17.21 1.34
C ASN A 197 3.26 -17.36 0.16
N ALA A 198 3.68 -18.58 -0.18
CA ALA A 198 4.56 -18.83 -1.31
C ALA A 198 3.90 -18.43 -2.64
N MET A 199 2.59 -18.69 -2.79
CA MET A 199 1.83 -18.26 -3.97
C MET A 199 1.75 -16.73 -4.05
N MET A 200 1.45 -16.04 -2.95
CA MET A 200 1.42 -14.58 -2.89
C MET A 200 2.79 -13.97 -3.23
N GLN A 201 3.86 -14.50 -2.66
CA GLN A 201 5.23 -14.07 -2.97
C GLN A 201 5.57 -14.30 -4.45
N SER A 202 5.15 -15.42 -5.04
CA SER A 202 5.37 -15.70 -6.46
C SER A 202 4.59 -14.73 -7.35
N LEU A 203 3.37 -14.37 -7.00
CA LEU A 203 2.58 -13.35 -7.70
C LEU A 203 3.25 -11.98 -7.64
N ILE A 204 3.71 -11.57 -6.47
CA ILE A 204 4.42 -10.30 -6.29
C ILE A 204 5.71 -10.27 -7.12
N ARG A 205 6.52 -11.35 -7.08
CA ARG A 205 7.78 -11.45 -7.84
C ARG A 205 7.58 -11.54 -9.36
N SER A 206 6.47 -12.10 -9.83
CA SER A 206 6.14 -12.15 -11.25
C SER A 206 5.62 -10.82 -11.80
N SER A 207 5.24 -9.89 -10.91
CA SER A 207 4.84 -8.54 -11.28
C SER A 207 6.04 -7.72 -11.78
N SER A 208 5.83 -6.91 -12.82
CA SER A 208 6.82 -5.91 -13.25
C SER A 208 6.96 -4.74 -12.27
N ASN A 209 6.11 -4.68 -11.25
CA ASN A 209 6.14 -3.66 -10.22
C ASN A 209 7.09 -4.07 -9.09
N GLN A 210 7.78 -3.09 -8.54
CA GLN A 210 8.53 -3.24 -7.30
C GLN A 210 7.68 -2.75 -6.13
N TYR A 211 7.81 -3.39 -4.99
CA TYR A 211 7.06 -3.06 -3.78
C TYR A 211 8.02 -2.80 -2.63
N LEU A 212 7.72 -1.77 -1.84
CA LEU A 212 8.39 -1.44 -0.60
C LEU A 212 7.34 -1.15 0.46
N ILE A 213 7.44 -1.78 1.62
CA ILE A 213 6.53 -1.55 2.76
C ILE A 213 7.34 -0.94 3.89
N LEU A 214 6.94 0.27 4.29
CA LEU A 214 7.53 0.97 5.42
C LEU A 214 6.50 1.14 6.54
N ASP A 215 6.97 1.10 7.80
CA ASP A 215 6.16 1.58 8.91
C ASP A 215 6.03 3.11 8.89
N LEU A 216 5.28 3.66 9.83
CA LEU A 216 5.10 5.11 9.91
C LEU A 216 6.41 5.83 10.31
N GLU A 217 7.38 5.14 10.91
CA GLU A 217 8.70 5.65 11.26
C GLU A 217 9.70 5.57 10.09
N GLY A 218 9.33 4.91 8.98
CA GLY A 218 10.15 4.76 7.78
C GLY A 218 11.10 3.57 7.81
N ARG A 219 10.87 2.58 8.68
CA ARG A 219 11.63 1.33 8.71
C ARG A 219 11.05 0.36 7.70
N CYS A 220 11.92 -0.33 6.98
CA CYS A 220 11.51 -1.30 5.97
C CYS A 220 11.07 -2.61 6.62
N HIS A 221 9.86 -3.06 6.28
CA HIS A 221 9.31 -4.36 6.67
C HIS A 221 9.35 -5.38 5.53
N TYR A 222 9.25 -4.91 4.29
CA TYR A 222 9.29 -5.78 3.12
C TYR A 222 9.75 -5.00 1.89
N SER A 223 10.57 -5.63 1.05
CA SER A 223 11.05 -5.06 -0.21
C SER A 223 11.14 -6.14 -1.29
N THR A 224 10.85 -5.76 -2.52
CA THR A 224 11.15 -6.54 -3.72
C THR A 224 12.22 -5.88 -4.58
N ILE A 225 12.81 -4.79 -4.11
CA ILE A 225 13.84 -4.00 -4.79
C ILE A 225 15.17 -4.70 -4.60
N ASN A 226 16.06 -4.65 -5.60
CA ASN A 226 17.42 -5.16 -5.46
C ASN A 226 18.21 -4.34 -4.43
N ASP A 227 18.99 -5.00 -3.60
CA ASP A 227 19.74 -4.45 -2.46
C ASP A 227 20.54 -3.18 -2.80
N GLU A 228 21.12 -3.09 -4.00
CA GLU A 228 21.89 -1.92 -4.44
C GLU A 228 21.08 -0.61 -4.56
N LYS A 229 19.77 -0.68 -4.81
CA LYS A 229 18.88 0.48 -4.99
C LYS A 229 17.90 0.68 -3.85
N GLU A 230 17.77 -0.29 -2.97
CA GLU A 230 16.78 -0.28 -1.90
C GLU A 230 17.00 0.92 -0.96
N GLU A 231 18.23 1.15 -0.55
CA GLU A 231 18.57 2.23 0.38
C GLU A 231 18.34 3.62 -0.22
N GLU A 232 18.63 3.80 -1.52
CA GLU A 232 18.33 5.04 -2.25
C GLU A 232 16.82 5.31 -2.34
N PHE A 233 16.01 4.26 -2.58
CA PHE A 233 14.55 4.38 -2.58
C PHE A 233 14.04 4.73 -1.19
N ILE A 234 14.49 4.05 -0.14
CA ILE A 234 14.08 4.33 1.24
C ILE A 234 14.35 5.80 1.59
N GLN A 235 15.55 6.29 1.33
CA GLN A 235 15.91 7.70 1.59
C GLN A 235 15.05 8.70 0.83
N SER A 236 14.73 8.41 -0.43
CA SER A 236 13.87 9.27 -1.26
C SER A 236 12.42 9.25 -0.78
N LEU A 237 11.91 8.09 -0.38
CA LEU A 237 10.54 7.92 0.08
C LEU A 237 10.32 8.45 1.50
N GLN A 238 11.34 8.43 2.36
CA GLN A 238 11.28 9.02 3.70
C GLN A 238 10.94 10.52 3.66
N LYS A 239 11.37 11.24 2.62
CA LYS A 239 11.03 12.67 2.43
C LYS A 239 9.53 12.88 2.17
N GLU A 240 8.86 11.91 1.59
CA GLU A 240 7.44 11.96 1.24
C GLU A 240 6.52 11.30 2.29
N LEU A 241 7.08 10.60 3.30
CA LEU A 241 6.31 9.88 4.33
C LEU A 241 5.28 10.77 5.04
N GLY A 242 5.66 12.00 5.39
CA GLY A 242 4.77 12.95 6.06
C GLY A 242 3.49 13.21 5.27
N LYS A 243 3.59 13.31 3.96
CA LYS A 243 2.45 13.53 3.06
C LYS A 243 1.67 12.24 2.80
N CYS A 244 2.35 11.08 2.77
CA CYS A 244 1.72 9.78 2.59
C CYS A 244 0.91 9.33 3.81
N ARG A 245 1.23 9.81 5.02
CA ARG A 245 0.46 9.55 6.25
C ARG A 245 -0.90 10.23 6.26
N THR A 246 -1.02 11.38 5.61
CA THR A 246 -2.24 12.19 5.60
C THR A 246 -3.19 11.86 4.44
N SER A 247 -2.74 11.08 3.47
CA SER A 247 -3.50 10.71 2.28
C SER A 247 -3.63 9.19 2.20
N SER A 248 -4.85 8.66 2.06
CA SER A 248 -5.10 7.23 1.92
C SER A 248 -4.42 6.64 0.68
N ARG A 249 -4.29 7.43 -0.39
CA ARG A 249 -3.55 7.09 -1.63
C ARG A 249 -2.88 8.33 -2.20
N ARG A 250 -1.68 8.16 -2.75
CA ARG A 250 -0.94 9.25 -3.41
C ARG A 250 -0.06 8.69 -4.53
N SER A 251 0.01 9.43 -5.64
CA SER A 251 0.92 9.14 -6.76
C SER A 251 1.92 10.28 -6.92
N PHE A 252 3.19 9.95 -7.07
CA PHE A 252 4.28 10.92 -7.27
C PHE A 252 5.44 10.27 -8.02
N PHE A 253 6.43 11.08 -8.41
CA PHE A 253 7.59 10.60 -9.13
C PHE A 253 8.86 10.75 -8.30
N VAL A 254 9.72 9.73 -8.41
CA VAL A 254 11.06 9.73 -7.80
C VAL A 254 12.09 9.56 -8.89
N THR A 255 13.11 10.42 -8.91
CA THR A 255 14.25 10.28 -9.82
C THR A 255 15.42 9.68 -9.06
N LEU A 256 15.91 8.53 -9.49
CA LEU A 256 17.12 7.90 -8.98
C LEU A 256 18.14 7.73 -10.11
N GLY A 257 19.29 8.34 -9.96
CA GLY A 257 20.27 8.39 -11.03
C GLY A 257 19.69 9.06 -12.28
N ASN A 258 19.67 8.33 -13.40
CA ASN A 258 19.13 8.81 -14.68
C ASN A 258 17.77 8.17 -15.03
N GLN A 259 17.08 7.60 -14.05
CA GLN A 259 15.79 6.91 -14.24
C GLN A 259 14.70 7.60 -13.43
N LEU A 260 13.53 7.76 -14.04
CA LEU A 260 12.32 8.27 -13.41
C LEU A 260 11.44 7.08 -13.00
N TYR A 261 10.95 7.08 -11.77
CA TYR A 261 10.05 6.07 -11.25
C TYR A 261 8.71 6.70 -10.86
N SER A 262 7.62 6.08 -11.27
CA SER A 262 6.29 6.38 -10.77
C SER A 262 6.06 5.59 -9.49
N VAL A 263 5.72 6.28 -8.41
CA VAL A 263 5.47 5.71 -7.09
C VAL A 263 4.03 5.96 -6.71
N ARG A 264 3.34 4.90 -6.30
CA ARG A 264 2.01 4.99 -5.69
C ARG A 264 2.09 4.51 -4.26
N SER A 265 1.68 5.35 -3.33
CA SER A 265 1.56 4.99 -1.93
C SER A 265 0.11 4.68 -1.56
N SER A 266 -0.06 3.71 -0.66
CA SER A 266 -1.34 3.44 0.00
C SER A 266 -1.09 3.17 1.48
N LEU A 267 -1.84 3.85 2.34
CA LEU A 267 -1.86 3.59 3.77
C LEU A 267 -2.71 2.34 4.02
N ALA A 268 -2.17 1.35 4.71
CA ALA A 268 -2.85 0.14 5.14
C ALA A 268 -2.96 0.16 6.66
N GLU A 269 -4.18 0.09 7.17
CA GLU A 269 -4.52 0.06 8.60
C GLU A 269 -5.01 -1.33 9.04
N GLU A 270 -4.81 -2.33 8.18
CA GLU A 270 -5.19 -3.72 8.47
C GLU A 270 -4.08 -4.41 9.28
N GLY A 271 -4.43 -4.92 10.46
CA GLY A 271 -3.52 -5.61 11.37
C GLY A 271 -3.15 -4.80 12.61
N ASP A 272 -2.16 -5.28 13.36
CA ASP A 272 -1.77 -4.69 14.66
C ASP A 272 -1.00 -3.36 14.52
N PHE A 273 -0.46 -3.06 13.33
CA PHE A 273 0.36 -1.87 13.08
C PHE A 273 0.04 -1.27 11.71
N PRO A 274 -0.15 0.07 11.61
CA PRO A 274 -0.31 0.75 10.34
C PRO A 274 1.02 0.80 9.55
N TYR A 275 0.94 0.61 8.23
CA TYR A 275 2.08 0.67 7.33
C TYR A 275 1.73 1.29 5.99
N ILE A 276 2.73 1.79 5.29
CA ILE A 276 2.58 2.39 3.97
C ILE A 276 3.18 1.45 2.92
N ILE A 277 2.36 1.07 1.95
CA ILE A 277 2.77 0.27 0.81
C ILE A 277 3.12 1.21 -0.34
N PHE A 278 4.35 1.14 -0.83
CA PHE A 278 4.80 1.82 -2.03
C PHE A 278 4.87 0.84 -3.18
N ARG A 279 4.12 1.11 -4.25
CA ARG A 279 4.25 0.43 -5.52
C ARG A 279 5.10 1.29 -6.44
N ILE A 280 6.24 0.78 -6.85
CA ILE A 280 7.26 1.49 -7.60
C ILE A 280 7.34 0.87 -8.99
N MET A 281 7.22 1.71 -10.00
CA MET A 281 7.32 1.32 -11.41
C MET A 281 8.33 2.20 -12.11
N LEU A 282 9.18 1.61 -12.94
CA LEU A 282 10.00 2.40 -13.84
C LEU A 282 9.06 3.22 -14.73
N SER A 283 9.22 4.55 -14.74
CA SER A 283 8.42 5.40 -15.62
C SER A 283 8.62 4.99 -17.07
N LYS A 284 7.52 4.79 -17.76
CA LYS A 284 7.54 4.35 -19.15
C LYS A 284 8.03 5.44 -20.11
N ILE A 285 8.06 6.70 -19.64
CA ILE A 285 8.52 7.83 -20.41
C ILE A 285 9.94 8.17 -19.99
N PRO A 286 10.95 7.99 -20.88
CA PRO A 286 12.31 8.43 -20.59
C PRO A 286 12.35 9.94 -20.36
N LEU A 287 13.17 10.40 -19.39
CA LEU A 287 13.37 11.84 -19.09
C LEU A 287 13.72 12.68 -20.35
N SER A 288 14.31 12.05 -21.38
CA SER A 288 14.60 12.68 -22.67
C SER A 288 13.36 13.13 -23.45
N HIS A 289 12.20 12.54 -23.21
CA HIS A 289 10.96 12.89 -23.93
C HIS A 289 10.27 14.14 -23.37
N SER A 290 10.54 14.54 -22.13
CA SER A 290 10.04 15.80 -21.58
C SER A 290 10.50 17.02 -22.40
N LYS A 291 11.65 16.92 -23.08
CA LYS A 291 12.18 17.96 -23.99
C LYS A 291 11.46 18.04 -25.34
N TYR A 292 10.64 17.04 -25.68
CA TYR A 292 10.02 16.90 -27.01
C TYR A 292 8.50 16.87 -26.95
N GLY A 293 7.91 17.55 -25.99
CA GLY A 293 6.47 17.80 -25.95
C GLY A 293 5.65 16.83 -25.12
N ILE A 294 6.28 15.91 -24.35
CA ILE A 294 5.57 15.08 -23.38
C ILE A 294 6.07 15.44 -21.99
N THR A 295 5.17 15.87 -21.11
CA THR A 295 5.45 16.19 -19.71
C THR A 295 4.53 15.40 -18.81
N ILE A 296 5.01 14.99 -17.64
CA ILE A 296 4.22 14.32 -16.61
C ILE A 296 4.12 15.26 -15.43
N MET A 297 2.93 15.41 -14.90
CA MET A 297 2.66 16.26 -13.75
C MET A 297 1.83 15.50 -12.73
N ASP A 298 2.10 15.74 -11.45
CA ASP A 298 1.22 15.34 -10.36
C ASP A 298 0.22 16.48 -10.02
N LYS A 299 -0.69 16.18 -9.10
CA LYS A 299 -1.71 17.14 -8.64
C LYS A 299 -1.09 18.43 -8.11
N GLU A 300 -0.02 18.34 -7.32
CA GLU A 300 0.62 19.49 -6.70
C GLU A 300 1.27 20.39 -7.77
N GLN A 301 1.98 19.78 -8.71
CA GLN A 301 2.61 20.50 -9.84
C GLN A 301 1.58 21.18 -10.74
N ALA A 302 0.47 20.50 -11.02
CA ALA A 302 -0.62 21.07 -11.83
C ALA A 302 -1.29 22.25 -11.08
N LEU A 303 -1.55 22.11 -9.78
CA LEU A 303 -2.13 23.18 -8.95
C LEU A 303 -1.17 24.36 -8.82
N GLN A 304 0.12 24.10 -8.59
CA GLN A 304 1.14 25.14 -8.53
C GLN A 304 1.23 25.93 -9.85
N SER A 305 1.24 25.23 -10.99
CA SER A 305 1.24 25.84 -12.32
C SER A 305 0.00 26.71 -12.56
N PHE A 306 -1.16 26.32 -12.02
CA PHE A 306 -2.36 27.12 -12.06
C PHE A 306 -2.26 28.37 -11.16
N ILE A 307 -1.80 28.23 -9.92
CA ILE A 307 -1.63 29.35 -8.96
C ILE A 307 -0.67 30.40 -9.52
N GLU A 308 0.47 29.98 -10.06
CA GLU A 308 1.47 30.87 -10.68
C GLU A 308 0.96 31.56 -11.95
N SER A 309 -0.14 31.09 -12.50
CA SER A 309 -0.74 31.68 -13.71
C SER A 309 -1.59 32.92 -13.45
N PHE A 310 -1.91 33.24 -12.19
CA PHE A 310 -2.79 34.35 -11.78
C PHE A 310 -4.26 34.24 -12.22
N TYR A 311 -4.67 33.03 -12.60
CA TYR A 311 -6.08 32.79 -12.96
C TYR A 311 -7.00 32.58 -11.76
N SER A 312 -6.46 32.35 -10.58
CA SER A 312 -7.22 31.94 -9.38
C SER A 312 -8.32 32.91 -8.96
N ASN A 313 -8.18 34.21 -9.26
CA ASN A 313 -9.12 35.26 -8.88
C ASN A 313 -9.92 35.85 -10.04
N THR A 314 -9.90 35.24 -11.22
CA THR A 314 -10.55 35.74 -12.41
C THR A 314 -11.94 35.13 -12.63
N GLU A 315 -12.76 35.79 -13.46
CA GLU A 315 -14.05 35.27 -13.90
C GLU A 315 -13.90 33.93 -14.63
N LEU A 316 -12.77 33.73 -15.31
CA LEU A 316 -12.41 32.46 -15.92
C LEU A 316 -12.32 31.31 -14.90
N SER A 317 -11.70 31.55 -13.76
CA SER A 317 -11.63 30.55 -12.68
C SER A 317 -13.02 30.19 -12.15
N ARG A 318 -13.91 31.16 -12.06
CA ARG A 318 -15.29 30.94 -11.61
C ARG A 318 -16.13 30.18 -12.64
N SER A 319 -16.03 30.57 -13.93
CA SER A 319 -16.75 29.87 -15.00
C SER A 319 -16.19 28.46 -15.26
N ALA A 320 -14.88 28.29 -15.16
CA ALA A 320 -14.24 26.97 -15.23
C ALA A 320 -14.65 26.08 -14.04
N ALA A 321 -14.72 26.64 -12.83
CA ALA A 321 -15.18 25.91 -11.65
C ALA A 321 -16.65 25.46 -11.79
N ALA A 322 -17.52 26.32 -12.31
CA ALA A 322 -18.93 25.96 -12.55
C ALA A 322 -19.11 24.87 -13.62
N ALA A 323 -18.29 24.90 -14.69
CA ALA A 323 -18.26 23.83 -15.70
C ALA A 323 -17.68 22.53 -15.13
N MET A 324 -16.77 22.62 -14.18
CA MET A 324 -16.17 21.48 -13.46
C MET A 324 -17.15 20.80 -12.52
N ASP A 325 -17.95 21.56 -11.78
CA ASP A 325 -18.98 20.99 -10.90
C ASP A 325 -20.00 20.14 -11.67
N GLN A 326 -20.22 20.47 -12.95
CA GLN A 326 -21.08 19.70 -13.84
C GLN A 326 -20.38 18.48 -14.48
N SER A 327 -19.07 18.51 -14.68
CA SER A 327 -18.29 17.46 -15.37
C SER A 327 -17.24 16.74 -14.51
N GLY A 328 -17.05 17.18 -13.26
CA GLY A 328 -15.95 16.73 -12.40
C GLY A 328 -15.96 15.25 -12.00
N SER A 329 -17.14 14.64 -11.99
CA SER A 329 -17.34 13.20 -11.71
C SER A 329 -17.38 12.33 -12.97
N SER A 330 -17.35 12.93 -14.16
CA SER A 330 -17.51 12.24 -15.45
C SER A 330 -16.15 11.98 -16.12
N SER A 331 -15.99 10.79 -16.71
CA SER A 331 -14.85 10.46 -17.59
C SER A 331 -15.01 11.04 -19.00
N VAL A 332 -16.04 11.84 -19.26
CA VAL A 332 -16.31 12.43 -20.58
C VAL A 332 -15.16 13.35 -21.00
N PRO A 333 -14.63 13.21 -22.23
CA PRO A 333 -13.57 14.05 -22.72
C PRO A 333 -13.94 15.53 -22.76
N LEU A 334 -12.96 16.40 -22.52
CA LEU A 334 -13.12 17.86 -22.51
C LEU A 334 -12.41 18.48 -23.73
N MET A 335 -13.08 19.41 -24.43
CA MET A 335 -12.49 20.20 -25.52
C MET A 335 -12.41 21.67 -25.12
N ILE A 336 -11.21 22.16 -24.84
CA ILE A 336 -10.97 23.55 -24.47
C ILE A 336 -10.62 24.34 -25.74
N THR A 337 -11.40 25.38 -26.05
CA THR A 337 -11.13 26.26 -27.20
C THR A 337 -10.93 27.71 -26.75
N GLY A 338 -10.16 28.47 -27.50
CA GLY A 338 -9.91 29.87 -27.23
C GLY A 338 -8.72 30.38 -28.03
N GLU A 339 -8.59 31.69 -28.11
CA GLU A 339 -7.48 32.33 -28.81
C GLU A 339 -6.12 32.00 -28.21
N ILE A 340 -5.04 32.37 -28.93
CA ILE A 340 -3.68 32.21 -28.43
C ILE A 340 -3.49 33.00 -27.13
N GLY A 341 -2.86 32.38 -26.12
CA GLY A 341 -2.54 33.07 -24.86
C GLY A 341 -3.72 33.25 -23.88
N THR A 342 -4.89 32.65 -24.14
CA THR A 342 -6.07 32.73 -23.23
C THR A 342 -5.94 31.86 -21.98
N GLY A 343 -4.94 30.98 -21.88
CA GLY A 343 -4.67 30.16 -20.69
C GLY A 343 -5.36 28.81 -20.70
N LYS A 344 -5.54 28.21 -21.87
CA LYS A 344 -6.13 26.86 -22.02
C LYS A 344 -5.45 25.81 -21.15
N ASP A 345 -4.11 25.85 -21.04
CA ASP A 345 -3.35 24.91 -20.22
C ASP A 345 -3.68 25.04 -18.74
N CYS A 346 -3.82 26.28 -18.23
CA CYS A 346 -4.17 26.53 -16.83
C CYS A 346 -5.54 25.95 -16.46
N VAL A 347 -6.50 26.06 -17.40
CA VAL A 347 -7.84 25.47 -17.21
C VAL A 347 -7.75 23.94 -17.19
N ALA A 348 -6.96 23.34 -18.09
CA ALA A 348 -6.74 21.90 -18.10
C ALA A 348 -6.10 21.40 -16.79
N TYR A 349 -5.10 22.12 -16.27
CA TYR A 349 -4.43 21.77 -15.01
C TYR A 349 -5.38 21.89 -13.81
N LEU A 350 -6.17 22.96 -13.74
CA LEU A 350 -7.17 23.11 -12.69
C LEU A 350 -8.24 22.02 -12.76
N HIS A 351 -8.71 21.68 -13.98
CA HIS A 351 -9.68 20.63 -14.19
C HIS A 351 -9.17 19.25 -13.76
N TYR A 352 -7.90 18.94 -14.02
CA TYR A 352 -7.27 17.74 -13.50
C TYR A 352 -7.13 17.78 -11.98
N ALA A 353 -6.58 18.86 -11.41
CA ALA A 353 -6.30 18.95 -9.97
C ALA A 353 -7.55 18.87 -9.09
N LYS A 354 -8.70 19.34 -9.59
CA LYS A 354 -10.01 19.29 -8.89
C LYS A 354 -10.82 18.02 -9.18
N SER A 355 -10.40 17.19 -10.13
CA SER A 355 -11.13 15.97 -10.47
C SER A 355 -10.91 14.87 -9.45
N GLN A 356 -11.80 13.88 -9.41
CA GLN A 356 -11.60 12.64 -8.65
C GLN A 356 -10.51 11.72 -9.21
N PHE A 357 -9.95 12.04 -10.40
CA PHE A 357 -8.86 11.31 -11.05
C PHE A 357 -7.49 11.91 -10.78
N ASN A 358 -7.37 12.81 -9.82
CA ASN A 358 -6.12 13.53 -9.50
C ASN A 358 -5.10 12.71 -8.70
N ASP A 359 -5.45 11.50 -8.30
CA ASP A 359 -4.53 10.55 -7.66
C ASP A 359 -3.60 9.86 -8.67
N GLU A 360 -3.99 9.89 -9.96
CA GLU A 360 -3.20 9.36 -11.07
C GLU A 360 -2.50 10.49 -11.83
N PRO A 361 -1.36 10.25 -12.51
CA PRO A 361 -0.61 11.31 -13.16
C PRO A 361 -1.34 11.96 -14.34
N LEU A 362 -1.07 13.26 -14.55
CA LEU A 362 -1.43 14.00 -15.75
C LEU A 362 -0.30 13.90 -16.78
N TYR A 363 -0.60 13.33 -17.93
CA TYR A 363 0.30 13.36 -19.09
C TYR A 363 -0.08 14.54 -19.99
N VAL A 364 0.84 15.48 -20.15
CA VAL A 364 0.66 16.62 -21.04
C VAL A 364 1.40 16.35 -22.34
N VAL A 365 0.65 16.27 -23.45
CA VAL A 365 1.16 16.07 -24.80
C VAL A 365 0.98 17.37 -25.57
N ASN A 366 2.07 18.14 -25.72
CA ASN A 366 2.06 19.39 -26.46
C ASN A 366 2.33 19.16 -27.96
N CYS A 367 1.28 19.21 -28.74
CA CYS A 367 1.34 18.95 -30.19
C CYS A 367 2.27 19.92 -30.96
N SER A 368 2.50 21.12 -30.45
CA SER A 368 3.40 22.10 -31.08
C SER A 368 4.89 21.72 -30.96
N MET A 369 5.25 20.85 -30.03
CA MET A 369 6.62 20.43 -29.74
C MET A 369 6.93 19.01 -30.19
N LEU A 370 5.96 18.28 -30.71
CA LEU A 370 6.14 16.89 -31.13
C LEU A 370 6.97 16.78 -32.39
N ASN A 371 8.06 16.04 -32.33
CA ASN A 371 8.81 15.59 -33.49
C ASN A 371 8.38 14.19 -33.94
N ASP A 372 8.89 13.71 -35.08
CA ASP A 372 8.52 12.39 -35.63
C ASP A 372 8.87 11.22 -34.69
N LYS A 373 9.99 11.31 -33.95
CA LYS A 373 10.38 10.28 -32.98
C LYS A 373 9.39 10.19 -31.81
N THR A 374 9.01 11.36 -31.28
CA THR A 374 8.06 11.42 -30.18
C THR A 374 6.65 11.02 -30.62
N TRP A 375 6.26 11.44 -31.83
CA TRP A 375 5.01 11.00 -32.44
C TRP A 375 4.95 9.48 -32.58
N ASN A 376 6.01 8.88 -33.13
CA ASN A 376 6.10 7.43 -33.29
C ASN A 376 6.09 6.68 -31.94
N PHE A 377 6.75 7.25 -30.93
CA PHE A 377 6.68 6.75 -29.55
C PHE A 377 5.25 6.76 -29.01
N LEU A 378 4.53 7.87 -29.14
CA LEU A 378 3.16 7.99 -28.65
C LEU A 378 2.22 6.93 -29.26
N ILE A 379 2.38 6.68 -30.57
CA ILE A 379 1.44 5.87 -31.34
C ILE A 379 1.76 4.38 -31.29
N ASN A 380 3.06 4.02 -31.37
CA ASN A 380 3.47 2.64 -31.62
C ASN A 380 4.18 1.97 -30.44
N HIS A 381 4.59 2.73 -29.42
CA HIS A 381 5.41 2.16 -28.36
C HIS A 381 4.55 1.60 -27.21
N TYR A 382 4.85 0.36 -26.77
CA TYR A 382 4.13 -0.30 -25.67
C TYR A 382 4.22 0.45 -24.32
N ASN A 383 5.18 1.35 -24.16
CA ASN A 383 5.35 2.23 -23.00
C ASN A 383 4.71 3.62 -23.19
N SER A 384 3.93 3.83 -24.24
CA SER A 384 3.23 5.09 -24.45
C SER A 384 2.15 5.33 -23.39
N PRO A 385 1.88 6.59 -22.98
CA PRO A 385 0.74 6.89 -22.14
C PRO A 385 -0.60 6.48 -22.76
N PHE A 386 -0.66 6.28 -24.10
CA PHE A 386 -1.86 5.79 -24.79
C PHE A 386 -2.12 4.31 -24.60
N THR A 387 -1.13 3.52 -24.15
CA THR A 387 -1.31 2.10 -23.84
C THR A 387 -1.70 1.83 -22.39
N ASP A 388 -1.63 2.84 -21.53
CA ASP A 388 -1.94 2.74 -20.11
C ASP A 388 -3.43 3.02 -19.81
N ASN A 389 -3.87 2.78 -18.58
CA ASN A 389 -5.25 2.96 -18.12
C ASN A 389 -5.31 3.81 -16.85
N GLY A 390 -6.42 4.52 -16.64
CA GLY A 390 -6.69 5.25 -15.42
C GLY A 390 -6.00 6.61 -15.31
N ASN A 391 -5.25 7.04 -16.32
CA ASN A 391 -4.54 8.32 -16.32
C ASN A 391 -5.39 9.46 -16.87
N THR A 392 -4.99 10.71 -16.58
CA THR A 392 -5.48 11.88 -17.32
C THR A 392 -4.46 12.25 -18.40
N ILE A 393 -4.90 12.40 -19.64
CA ILE A 393 -4.05 12.77 -20.77
C ILE A 393 -4.57 14.08 -21.34
N TYR A 394 -3.74 15.12 -21.27
CA TYR A 394 -4.01 16.43 -21.86
C TYR A 394 -3.26 16.59 -23.17
N ILE A 395 -3.99 16.64 -24.29
CA ILE A 395 -3.44 16.85 -25.64
C ILE A 395 -3.66 18.31 -26.00
N SER A 396 -2.58 19.10 -25.87
CA SER A 396 -2.63 20.54 -26.09
C SER A 396 -2.28 20.92 -27.52
N ASN A 397 -2.91 22.01 -28.01
CA ASN A 397 -2.71 22.58 -29.35
C ASN A 397 -2.99 21.57 -30.49
N LEU A 398 -4.06 20.80 -30.37
CA LEU A 398 -4.43 19.76 -31.34
C LEU A 398 -4.47 20.26 -32.80
N GLY A 399 -4.93 21.48 -33.01
CA GLY A 399 -5.04 22.09 -34.35
C GLY A 399 -3.69 22.33 -35.08
N VAL A 400 -2.56 22.26 -34.38
CA VAL A 400 -1.22 22.41 -34.99
C VAL A 400 -0.78 21.13 -35.73
N LEU A 401 -1.36 19.98 -35.37
CA LEU A 401 -1.06 18.74 -36.07
C LEU A 401 -1.56 18.80 -37.52
N SER A 402 -0.80 18.18 -38.42
CA SER A 402 -1.27 17.99 -39.79
C SER A 402 -2.52 17.14 -39.84
N HIS A 403 -3.39 17.38 -40.82
CA HIS A 403 -4.66 16.64 -40.94
C HIS A 403 -4.51 15.10 -40.93
N PRO A 404 -3.49 14.48 -41.59
CA PRO A 404 -3.26 13.04 -41.46
C PRO A 404 -2.98 12.60 -40.02
N ARG A 405 -2.19 13.39 -39.25
CA ARG A 405 -1.90 13.07 -37.84
C ARG A 405 -3.12 13.24 -36.94
N GLN A 406 -3.95 14.26 -37.20
CA GLN A 406 -5.24 14.41 -36.47
C GLN A 406 -6.13 13.19 -36.69
N LYS A 407 -6.29 12.73 -37.93
CA LYS A 407 -7.07 11.52 -38.24
C LYS A 407 -6.49 10.25 -37.63
N GLN A 408 -5.17 10.09 -37.71
CA GLN A 408 -4.49 8.93 -37.11
C GLN A 408 -4.67 8.89 -35.59
N LEU A 409 -4.54 10.03 -34.91
CA LEU A 409 -4.77 10.12 -33.47
C LEU A 409 -6.22 9.78 -33.11
N LEU A 410 -7.17 10.33 -33.84
CA LEU A 410 -8.61 10.05 -33.61
C LEU A 410 -8.92 8.57 -33.80
N SER A 411 -8.41 7.94 -34.85
CA SER A 411 -8.56 6.50 -35.09
C SER A 411 -8.01 5.69 -33.91
N ILE A 412 -6.80 5.98 -33.46
CA ILE A 412 -6.20 5.30 -32.32
C ILE A 412 -7.04 5.46 -31.05
N ILE A 413 -7.54 6.66 -30.77
CA ILE A 413 -8.39 6.91 -29.60
C ILE A 413 -9.65 6.05 -29.65
N LEU A 414 -10.29 5.94 -30.81
CA LEU A 414 -11.50 5.14 -31.01
C LEU A 414 -11.20 3.64 -30.98
N ASP A 415 -10.23 3.19 -31.77
CA ASP A 415 -9.90 1.76 -31.95
C ASP A 415 -9.41 1.11 -30.66
N THR A 416 -8.67 1.87 -29.84
CA THR A 416 -8.16 1.37 -28.54
C THR A 416 -9.06 1.70 -27.36
N ASN A 417 -10.20 2.34 -27.58
CA ASN A 417 -11.07 2.86 -26.51
C ASN A 417 -10.33 3.72 -25.49
N LEU A 418 -9.34 4.52 -25.94
CA LEU A 418 -8.51 5.33 -25.07
C LEU A 418 -9.31 6.32 -24.23
N HIS A 419 -10.38 6.90 -24.80
CA HIS A 419 -11.29 7.84 -24.16
C HIS A 419 -12.18 7.20 -23.08
N ILE A 420 -12.31 5.87 -23.08
CA ILE A 420 -13.03 5.12 -22.03
C ILE A 420 -12.07 4.70 -20.92
N ARG A 421 -10.84 4.31 -21.29
CA ARG A 421 -9.81 3.81 -20.35
C ARG A 421 -9.09 4.92 -19.59
N ASN A 422 -9.04 6.13 -20.18
CA ASN A 422 -8.35 7.28 -19.65
C ASN A 422 -9.25 8.52 -19.77
N ARG A 423 -9.01 9.51 -18.92
CA ARG A 423 -9.64 10.80 -19.06
C ARG A 423 -8.88 11.65 -20.07
N LEU A 424 -9.56 12.12 -21.12
CA LEU A 424 -8.94 12.94 -22.16
C LEU A 424 -9.35 14.41 -22.03
N ILE A 425 -8.37 15.28 -22.15
CA ILE A 425 -8.55 16.73 -22.25
C ILE A 425 -7.86 17.16 -23.54
N PHE A 426 -8.55 17.94 -24.36
CA PHE A 426 -8.01 18.50 -25.60
C PHE A 426 -8.00 20.03 -25.53
N SER A 427 -7.06 20.65 -26.21
CA SER A 427 -7.17 22.08 -26.48
C SER A 427 -6.88 22.41 -27.96
N CYS A 428 -7.65 23.35 -28.49
CA CYS A 428 -7.47 23.94 -29.80
C CYS A 428 -7.40 25.46 -29.73
N THR A 429 -6.51 26.04 -30.51
CA THR A 429 -6.45 27.50 -30.69
C THR A 429 -7.50 27.91 -31.70
N GLN A 430 -8.31 28.91 -31.34
CA GLN A 430 -9.37 29.48 -32.13
C GLN A 430 -8.89 30.78 -32.76
N ALA A 431 -9.35 31.08 -33.98
CA ALA A 431 -9.10 32.36 -34.62
C ALA A 431 -10.00 33.46 -34.03
N LYS A 432 -9.70 34.74 -34.36
CA LYS A 432 -10.45 35.89 -33.86
C LYS A 432 -11.92 35.96 -34.34
N ASP A 433 -12.24 35.22 -35.39
CA ASP A 433 -13.63 35.13 -35.94
C ASP A 433 -14.61 34.36 -35.03
N GLY A 434 -14.10 33.74 -33.99
CA GLY A 434 -14.90 32.99 -33.02
C GLY A 434 -15.36 31.60 -33.51
N HIS A 435 -15.02 31.21 -34.73
CA HIS A 435 -15.42 29.89 -35.25
C HIS A 435 -14.61 28.77 -34.57
N MET A 436 -15.28 27.66 -34.24
CA MET A 436 -14.65 26.48 -33.70
C MET A 436 -13.73 25.85 -34.75
N PRO A 437 -12.43 25.61 -34.44
CA PRO A 437 -11.53 24.96 -35.38
C PRO A 437 -12.05 23.60 -35.85
N HIS A 438 -11.81 23.25 -37.11
CA HIS A 438 -12.31 21.99 -37.70
C HIS A 438 -11.89 20.76 -36.86
N ALA A 439 -10.65 20.68 -36.43
CA ALA A 439 -10.16 19.60 -35.56
C ALA A 439 -10.94 19.52 -34.23
N ALA A 440 -11.25 20.67 -33.61
CA ALA A 440 -12.02 20.70 -32.38
C ALA A 440 -13.47 20.21 -32.60
N LEU A 441 -14.09 20.59 -33.70
CA LEU A 441 -15.44 20.18 -34.07
C LEU A 441 -15.48 18.66 -34.35
N GLU A 442 -14.54 18.14 -35.13
CA GLU A 442 -14.44 16.72 -35.47
C GLU A 442 -14.29 15.85 -34.22
N TYR A 443 -13.33 16.19 -33.33
CA TYR A 443 -13.10 15.44 -32.09
C TYR A 443 -14.27 15.55 -31.12
N THR A 444 -14.89 16.74 -31.02
CA THR A 444 -16.09 16.92 -30.17
C THR A 444 -17.24 16.02 -30.60
N ASN A 445 -17.49 15.96 -31.89
CA ASN A 445 -18.60 15.13 -32.43
C ASN A 445 -18.29 13.62 -32.33
N MET A 446 -17.04 13.20 -32.60
CA MET A 446 -16.69 11.78 -32.65
C MET A 446 -16.49 11.19 -31.25
N LEU A 447 -16.01 11.97 -30.29
CA LEU A 447 -15.72 11.50 -28.93
C LEU A 447 -16.76 11.97 -27.89
N GLY A 448 -17.74 12.78 -28.28
CA GLY A 448 -18.72 13.34 -27.37
C GLY A 448 -18.12 14.31 -26.36
N CYS A 449 -17.09 15.09 -26.74
CA CYS A 449 -16.42 15.99 -25.80
C CYS A 449 -17.36 17.09 -25.30
N VAL A 450 -17.20 17.47 -24.03
CA VAL A 450 -17.83 18.68 -23.48
C VAL A 450 -17.02 19.89 -23.97
N PRO A 451 -17.62 20.85 -24.72
CA PRO A 451 -16.91 22.03 -25.19
C PRO A 451 -16.79 23.06 -24.08
N LEU A 452 -15.59 23.61 -23.90
CA LEU A 452 -15.30 24.69 -22.94
C LEU A 452 -14.58 25.86 -23.68
N PRO A 453 -15.35 26.84 -24.21
CA PRO A 453 -14.78 28.01 -24.85
C PRO A 453 -14.24 29.00 -23.81
N ILE A 454 -13.04 29.49 -24.01
CA ILE A 454 -12.41 30.52 -23.17
C ILE A 454 -12.49 31.87 -23.89
N LYS A 455 -13.12 32.84 -23.23
CA LYS A 455 -13.25 34.20 -23.73
C LYS A 455 -11.88 34.89 -23.81
N PRO A 456 -11.61 35.71 -24.83
CA PRO A 456 -10.40 36.51 -24.92
C PRO A 456 -10.35 37.61 -23.85
N LEU A 457 -9.14 38.09 -23.53
CA LEU A 457 -8.92 39.05 -22.44
C LEU A 457 -9.67 40.37 -22.66
N ARG A 458 -9.83 40.84 -23.92
CA ARG A 458 -10.60 42.05 -24.28
C ARG A 458 -12.08 41.99 -23.89
N GLU A 459 -12.64 40.79 -23.71
CA GLU A 459 -14.00 40.57 -23.21
C GLU A 459 -14.06 40.43 -21.69
N GLN A 460 -12.90 40.36 -21.02
CA GLN A 460 -12.76 40.20 -19.56
C GLN A 460 -12.11 41.45 -18.94
N LYS A 461 -12.55 42.66 -19.32
CA LYS A 461 -11.93 43.92 -18.89
C LYS A 461 -11.86 44.12 -17.38
N ASN A 462 -12.84 43.62 -16.66
CA ASN A 462 -12.89 43.70 -15.20
C ASN A 462 -11.77 42.90 -14.49
N ASP A 463 -11.20 41.88 -15.17
CA ASP A 463 -10.12 41.08 -14.62
C ASP A 463 -8.73 41.71 -14.83
N ILE A 464 -8.60 42.72 -15.69
CA ILE A 464 -7.30 43.28 -16.10
C ILE A 464 -6.59 43.95 -14.92
N VAL A 465 -7.24 44.88 -14.23
CA VAL A 465 -6.63 45.62 -13.12
C VAL A 465 -6.32 44.75 -11.90
N PRO A 466 -7.23 43.87 -11.43
CA PRO A 466 -6.92 42.96 -10.36
C PRO A 466 -5.77 41.97 -10.71
N SER A 467 -5.76 41.46 -11.95
CA SER A 467 -4.69 40.59 -12.42
C SER A 467 -3.34 41.32 -12.52
N ALA A 468 -3.36 42.61 -12.92
CA ALA A 468 -2.15 43.42 -12.95
C ALA A 468 -1.56 43.62 -11.56
N ALA A 469 -2.38 43.91 -10.55
CA ALA A 469 -1.90 44.10 -9.18
C ALA A 469 -1.22 42.84 -8.63
N LEU A 470 -1.82 41.64 -8.81
CA LEU A 470 -1.25 40.38 -8.40
C LEU A 470 0.06 40.05 -9.13
N TYR A 471 0.10 40.34 -10.43
CA TYR A 471 1.31 40.05 -11.21
C TYR A 471 2.45 41.03 -10.90
N ILE A 472 2.17 42.31 -10.63
CA ILE A 472 3.13 43.29 -10.17
C ILE A 472 3.75 42.85 -8.83
N ASP A 473 2.94 42.37 -7.88
CA ASP A 473 3.45 41.85 -6.62
C ASP A 473 4.45 40.70 -6.82
N THR A 474 4.11 39.75 -7.67
CA THR A 474 5.02 38.65 -7.99
C THR A 474 6.29 39.12 -8.70
N LEU A 475 6.17 40.12 -9.61
CA LEU A 475 7.34 40.70 -10.27
C LEU A 475 8.24 41.45 -9.28
N ASN A 476 7.65 42.11 -8.28
CA ASN A 476 8.40 42.74 -7.20
C ASN A 476 9.26 41.74 -6.43
N GLN A 477 8.68 40.60 -6.07
CA GLN A 477 9.38 39.52 -5.37
C GLN A 477 10.51 38.93 -6.22
N ASN A 478 10.26 38.68 -7.51
CA ASN A 478 11.21 38.02 -8.39
C ASN A 478 12.33 38.96 -8.91
N LEU A 479 12.02 40.24 -9.07
CA LEU A 479 12.93 41.23 -9.67
C LEU A 479 13.52 42.22 -8.64
N GLY A 480 13.17 42.08 -7.35
CA GLY A 480 13.61 43.00 -6.32
C GLY A 480 13.10 44.44 -6.53
N ARG A 481 11.88 44.61 -7.04
CA ARG A 481 11.25 45.90 -7.29
C ARG A 481 10.24 46.21 -6.19
N GLN A 482 9.80 47.49 -6.12
CA GLN A 482 8.83 47.99 -5.10
C GLN A 482 7.71 48.81 -5.77
N VAL A 483 7.22 48.35 -6.91
CA VAL A 483 6.09 48.98 -7.59
C VAL A 483 4.80 48.65 -6.88
N VAL A 484 4.05 49.71 -6.48
CA VAL A 484 2.80 49.55 -5.71
C VAL A 484 1.62 49.19 -6.62
N GLY A 485 1.60 49.70 -7.88
CA GLY A 485 0.47 49.47 -8.77
C GLY A 485 0.54 50.34 -10.04
N LEU A 486 -0.63 50.57 -10.62
CA LEU A 486 -0.86 51.35 -11.83
C LEU A 486 -1.48 52.72 -11.46
N GLU A 487 -1.09 53.80 -12.17
CA GLU A 487 -1.86 55.02 -12.20
C GLU A 487 -3.22 54.79 -12.89
N ASP A 488 -4.26 55.59 -12.54
CA ASP A 488 -5.60 55.48 -13.17
C ASP A 488 -5.56 55.59 -14.68
N GLY A 489 -4.69 56.47 -15.21
CA GLY A 489 -4.49 56.65 -16.65
C GLY A 489 -3.83 55.43 -17.30
N ALA A 490 -2.93 54.75 -16.60
CA ALA A 490 -2.28 53.53 -17.06
C ALA A 490 -3.25 52.37 -17.07
N ALA A 491 -4.06 52.21 -16.00
CA ALA A 491 -5.11 51.20 -15.87
C ALA A 491 -6.13 51.30 -17.02
N LYS A 492 -6.60 52.54 -17.35
CA LYS A 492 -7.54 52.76 -18.46
C LYS A 492 -6.96 52.29 -19.79
N LEU A 493 -5.68 52.65 -20.11
CA LEU A 493 -5.02 52.21 -21.36
C LEU A 493 -4.93 50.67 -21.46
N LEU A 494 -4.62 50.00 -20.34
CA LEU A 494 -4.58 48.54 -20.32
C LEU A 494 -5.97 47.93 -20.52
N MET A 495 -7.04 48.51 -19.99
CA MET A 495 -8.41 48.03 -20.21
C MET A 495 -8.94 48.24 -21.62
N GLU A 496 -8.43 49.22 -22.33
CA GLU A 496 -8.82 49.59 -23.71
C GLU A 496 -8.05 48.79 -24.78
N TYR A 497 -6.92 48.18 -24.43
CA TYR A 497 -6.09 47.44 -25.38
C TYR A 497 -6.66 46.07 -25.74
N ASP A 498 -6.52 45.64 -27.01
CA ASP A 498 -7.19 44.43 -27.54
C ASP A 498 -6.49 43.10 -27.20
N TYR A 499 -5.24 43.13 -26.83
CA TYR A 499 -4.43 41.96 -26.50
C TYR A 499 -4.49 40.81 -27.53
N PRO A 500 -3.92 40.94 -28.74
CA PRO A 500 -3.91 39.90 -29.76
C PRO A 500 -3.37 38.54 -29.28
N CYS A 501 -2.47 38.52 -28.30
CA CYS A 501 -1.96 37.32 -27.65
C CYS A 501 -2.44 37.22 -26.17
N ASN A 502 -3.56 37.82 -25.87
CA ASN A 502 -4.26 37.73 -24.60
C ASN A 502 -3.34 37.85 -23.36
N ARG A 503 -3.44 36.96 -22.39
CA ARG A 503 -2.70 37.03 -21.11
C ARG A 503 -1.20 36.85 -21.26
N THR A 504 -0.73 36.15 -22.29
CA THR A 504 0.72 36.04 -22.58
C THR A 504 1.31 37.42 -22.91
N GLN A 505 0.62 38.20 -23.74
CA GLN A 505 1.00 39.57 -24.06
C GLN A 505 0.84 40.50 -22.86
N PHE A 506 -0.26 40.38 -22.13
CA PHE A 506 -0.50 41.15 -20.92
C PHE A 506 0.63 40.99 -19.89
N LYS A 507 1.08 39.78 -19.61
CA LYS A 507 2.22 39.51 -18.74
C LYS A 507 3.51 40.15 -19.25
N ARG A 508 3.75 40.07 -20.54
CA ARG A 508 4.94 40.69 -21.17
C ARG A 508 4.94 42.21 -21.02
N ILE A 509 3.79 42.86 -21.26
CA ILE A 509 3.60 44.30 -21.09
C ILE A 509 3.86 44.71 -19.64
N LEU A 510 3.26 44.05 -18.68
CA LEU A 510 3.46 44.38 -17.26
C LEU A 510 4.89 44.14 -16.79
N LYS A 511 5.52 43.03 -17.20
CA LYS A 511 6.92 42.78 -16.87
C LYS A 511 7.85 43.89 -17.38
N LYS A 512 7.62 44.35 -18.59
CA LYS A 512 8.39 45.48 -19.18
C LYS A 512 8.10 46.77 -18.44
N ALA A 513 6.83 47.02 -18.11
CA ALA A 513 6.43 48.22 -17.35
C ALA A 513 7.07 48.27 -15.95
N VAL A 514 7.10 47.16 -15.21
CA VAL A 514 7.76 47.08 -13.89
C VAL A 514 9.28 47.31 -14.02
N LEU A 515 9.90 46.79 -15.07
CA LEU A 515 11.35 46.98 -15.31
C LEU A 515 11.72 48.44 -15.64
N GLU A 516 10.88 49.14 -16.43
CA GLU A 516 11.11 50.53 -16.86
C GLU A 516 10.67 51.56 -15.78
N THR A 517 9.86 51.16 -14.80
CA THR A 517 9.35 52.05 -13.75
C THR A 517 10.39 52.28 -12.66
N SER A 518 10.70 53.55 -12.37
CA SER A 518 11.55 54.00 -11.27
C SER A 518 10.77 54.63 -10.10
N THR A 519 9.47 54.77 -10.25
CA THR A 519 8.54 55.35 -9.27
C THR A 519 7.71 54.27 -8.59
N ALA A 520 6.93 54.67 -7.56
CA ALA A 520 6.03 53.73 -6.85
C ALA A 520 4.86 53.24 -7.73
N TYR A 521 4.46 54.01 -8.75
CA TYR A 521 3.36 53.65 -9.65
C TYR A 521 3.80 53.65 -11.10
N ILE A 522 3.30 52.72 -11.88
CA ILE A 522 3.49 52.64 -13.33
C ILE A 522 2.67 53.79 -13.97
N SER A 523 3.36 54.71 -14.63
CA SER A 523 2.72 55.89 -15.21
C SER A 523 1.99 55.59 -16.52
N ARG A 524 1.02 56.47 -16.85
CA ARG A 524 0.32 56.41 -18.15
C ARG A 524 1.28 56.42 -19.34
N ASP A 525 2.31 57.27 -19.27
CA ASP A 525 3.27 57.45 -20.40
C ASP A 525 4.11 56.18 -20.61
N THR A 526 4.52 55.52 -19.54
CA THR A 526 5.20 54.23 -19.60
C THR A 526 4.36 53.21 -20.32
N ILE A 527 3.08 53.03 -19.92
CA ILE A 527 2.17 52.10 -20.59
C ILE A 527 1.93 52.46 -22.04
N LYS A 528 1.68 53.78 -22.33
CA LYS A 528 1.46 54.25 -23.70
C LYS A 528 2.65 53.93 -24.65
N LYS A 529 3.88 54.14 -24.15
CA LYS A 529 5.10 53.80 -24.89
C LYS A 529 5.16 52.29 -25.18
N ILE A 530 4.98 51.46 -24.17
CA ILE A 530 5.05 49.99 -24.29
C ILE A 530 3.98 49.45 -25.22
N LEU A 531 2.74 49.95 -25.12
CA LEU A 531 1.65 49.52 -26.01
C LEU A 531 1.92 49.89 -27.46
N LYS A 532 2.53 51.06 -27.72
CA LYS A 532 2.93 51.44 -29.09
C LYS A 532 4.02 50.50 -29.64
N GLU A 533 4.97 50.10 -28.83
CA GLU A 533 5.98 49.13 -29.22
C GLU A 533 5.36 47.74 -29.46
N GLU A 534 4.44 47.31 -28.63
CA GLU A 534 3.71 46.04 -28.80
C GLU A 534 2.87 46.00 -30.08
N SER A 535 2.18 47.10 -30.42
CA SER A 535 1.38 47.19 -31.65
C SER A 535 2.26 47.09 -32.92
N ALA A 536 3.52 47.49 -32.86
CA ALA A 536 4.44 47.34 -33.98
C ALA A 536 4.81 45.88 -34.29
N PHE A 537 4.71 44.98 -33.29
CA PHE A 537 4.91 43.52 -33.49
C PHE A 537 3.69 42.79 -34.03
N PHE A 538 2.51 43.38 -33.92
CA PHE A 538 1.25 42.82 -34.38
C PHE A 538 0.53 43.88 -35.21
N PRO A 539 0.94 44.13 -36.44
CA PRO A 539 0.22 45.06 -37.31
C PRO A 539 -1.21 44.55 -37.49
N ASP A 540 -2.16 45.48 -37.45
CA ASP A 540 -3.57 45.17 -37.69
C ASP A 540 -3.72 44.48 -39.06
N ASP A 541 -4.50 43.36 -39.12
CA ASP A 541 -4.81 42.57 -40.32
C ASP A 541 -5.64 43.37 -41.38
N HIS A 542 -5.55 44.70 -41.36
CA HIS A 542 -6.25 45.57 -42.32
C HIS A 542 -5.40 45.99 -43.51
N GLU A 543 -4.13 45.53 -43.63
CA GLU A 543 -3.27 45.76 -44.79
C GLU A 543 -2.63 44.43 -45.26
N ALA A 544 -3.45 43.47 -45.71
CA ALA A 544 -2.98 42.38 -46.56
C ALA A 544 -4.13 41.89 -47.44
#